data_ade17b8d9085ff3012430d489de8fe2a
#
_entry.id   ade17b8d9085ff3012430d489de8fe2a
#
_cell.length_a   1.000
_cell.length_b   1.000
_cell.length_c   1.000
_cell.angle_alpha   90.00
_cell.angle_beta   90.00
_cell.angle_gamma   90.00
#
_symmetry.space_group_name_H-M   'P 1'
#
loop_
_entity.id
_entity.type
_entity.pdbx_description
1 polymer ?
#
loop_
_entity_poly.entity_id
_entity_poly.type
_entity_poly.pdbx_seq_one_letter_code
_entity_poly.pdbx_strand_id
1 'polypeptide(L)'
;QESYLKKYSIQVINNGIDLNVFKPTQSNFRERYEIPAEKHIILGVSFAWGYRKGLDCFVEMAEKLGEQYQIVLVGTDDEIDKNLPHNIISIHRTQNQKELAEVYSAADVFVMPTREENYPTVNMEAIACGTPVVTFDTGGSPEMLDDKTGIVVEANDIEATKKAIKDICEKKRCNDEEYIVAYSKNFDMKKRFAEYIELYANVLEE
;
A
#
# COMPACT_ATOMS: atom_id res chain seq x y z
N GLN A 1 26.20 -6.68 3.75
CA GLN A 1 27.24 -7.73 3.92
C GLN A 1 28.52 -7.21 4.63
N GLU A 2 28.61 -5.95 4.93
CA GLU A 2 29.73 -5.34 5.67
C GLU A 2 29.44 -5.11 7.16
N SER A 3 28.39 -5.75 7.69
CA SER A 3 28.04 -5.66 9.10
C SER A 3 29.01 -6.48 9.98
N TYR A 4 29.30 -5.96 11.18
CA TYR A 4 30.01 -6.74 12.22
C TYR A 4 29.23 -8.02 12.63
N LEU A 5 27.93 -8.13 12.27
CA LEU A 5 27.09 -9.30 12.48
C LEU A 5 27.29 -10.41 11.44
N LYS A 6 28.08 -10.20 10.38
CA LYS A 6 28.28 -11.20 9.29
C LYS A 6 28.74 -12.58 9.71
N LYS A 7 29.28 -12.71 10.92
CA LYS A 7 29.75 -13.98 11.50
C LYS A 7 28.63 -14.79 12.21
N TYR A 8 27.46 -14.20 12.37
CA TYR A 8 26.32 -14.84 13.01
C TYR A 8 25.32 -15.32 11.96
N SER A 9 24.63 -16.42 12.27
CA SER A 9 23.44 -16.82 11.52
C SER A 9 22.33 -15.82 11.80
N ILE A 10 21.70 -15.29 10.72
CA ILE A 10 20.62 -14.33 10.83
C ILE A 10 19.39 -14.98 10.21
N GLN A 11 18.33 -15.09 11.00
CA GLN A 11 17.00 -15.47 10.53
C GLN A 11 16.14 -14.22 10.38
N VAL A 12 15.49 -14.08 9.23
CA VAL A 12 14.54 -12.99 8.97
C VAL A 12 13.13 -13.53 9.12
N ILE A 13 12.34 -12.89 9.98
CA ILE A 13 10.90 -13.12 10.11
C ILE A 13 10.22 -11.82 9.75
N ASN A 14 9.53 -11.83 8.62
CA ASN A 14 8.84 -10.65 8.12
C ASN A 14 7.60 -10.30 8.96
N ASN A 15 7.16 -9.05 8.91
CA ASN A 15 5.89 -8.63 9.48
C ASN A 15 4.71 -9.33 8.80
N GLY A 16 3.59 -9.39 9.50
CA GLY A 16 2.30 -9.81 8.98
C GLY A 16 1.20 -8.87 9.44
N ILE A 17 0.00 -9.04 8.88
CA ILE A 17 -1.19 -8.25 9.18
C ILE A 17 -2.35 -9.14 9.65
N ASP A 18 -3.35 -8.53 10.28
CA ASP A 18 -4.58 -9.23 10.67
C ASP A 18 -5.55 -9.35 9.49
N LEU A 19 -5.60 -10.54 8.89
CA LEU A 19 -6.50 -10.83 7.78
C LEU A 19 -7.98 -10.94 8.20
N ASN A 20 -8.33 -10.88 9.49
CA ASN A 20 -9.72 -10.73 9.92
C ASN A 20 -10.18 -9.28 9.80
N VAL A 21 -9.26 -8.34 9.88
CA VAL A 21 -9.50 -6.89 9.75
C VAL A 21 -9.35 -6.46 8.29
N PHE A 22 -8.17 -6.71 7.70
CA PHE A 22 -7.89 -6.35 6.30
C PHE A 22 -8.36 -7.46 5.37
N LYS A 23 -9.45 -7.21 4.69
CA LYS A 23 -10.12 -8.08 3.71
C LYS A 23 -11.09 -7.24 2.88
N PRO A 24 -11.56 -7.72 1.73
CA PRO A 24 -12.60 -7.04 0.97
C PRO A 24 -13.79 -6.69 1.86
N THR A 25 -14.08 -5.41 1.96
CA THR A 25 -15.09 -4.87 2.87
C THR A 25 -16.02 -3.95 2.10
N GLN A 26 -17.32 -4.19 2.24
CA GLN A 26 -18.32 -3.32 1.63
C GLN A 26 -18.21 -1.91 2.23
N SER A 27 -18.16 -0.89 1.38
CA SER A 27 -17.87 0.48 1.78
C SER A 27 -18.84 1.47 1.12
N ASN A 28 -19.27 2.47 1.89
CA ASN A 28 -19.96 3.66 1.38
C ASN A 28 -18.99 4.84 1.19
N PHE A 29 -17.71 4.56 1.05
CA PHE A 29 -16.65 5.56 0.96
C PHE A 29 -16.89 6.56 -0.18
N ARG A 30 -17.23 6.07 -1.37
CA ARG A 30 -17.51 6.93 -2.53
C ARG A 30 -18.65 7.90 -2.26
N GLU A 31 -19.74 7.45 -1.62
CA GLU A 31 -20.89 8.29 -1.26
C GLU A 31 -20.48 9.34 -0.22
N ARG A 32 -19.73 8.93 0.81
CA ARG A 32 -19.30 9.80 1.92
C ARG A 32 -18.41 10.95 1.44
N TYR A 33 -17.58 10.71 0.43
CA TYR A 33 -16.65 11.69 -0.14
C TYR A 33 -17.10 12.24 -1.49
N GLU A 34 -18.35 11.99 -1.89
CA GLU A 34 -18.97 12.49 -3.13
C GLU A 34 -18.14 12.17 -4.39
N ILE A 35 -17.50 10.97 -4.41
CA ILE A 35 -16.66 10.53 -5.53
C ILE A 35 -17.55 9.87 -6.57
N PRO A 36 -17.66 10.45 -7.79
CA PRO A 36 -18.44 9.87 -8.89
C PRO A 36 -18.03 8.42 -9.20
N ALA A 37 -19.02 7.59 -9.56
CA ALA A 37 -18.79 6.16 -9.81
C ALA A 37 -17.82 5.89 -10.99
N GLU A 38 -17.78 6.81 -11.96
CA GLU A 38 -16.89 6.73 -13.12
C GLU A 38 -15.44 7.10 -12.84
N LYS A 39 -15.13 7.69 -11.68
CA LYS A 39 -13.76 8.02 -11.31
C LYS A 39 -13.04 6.84 -10.71
N HIS A 40 -11.79 6.66 -11.11
CA HIS A 40 -10.89 5.71 -10.46
C HIS A 40 -10.23 6.34 -9.25
N ILE A 41 -10.25 5.62 -8.11
CA ILE A 41 -9.64 6.05 -6.86
C ILE A 41 -8.20 5.57 -6.80
N ILE A 42 -7.27 6.53 -6.71
CA ILE A 42 -5.85 6.31 -6.44
C ILE A 42 -5.61 6.60 -4.97
N LEU A 43 -5.27 5.58 -4.20
CA LEU A 43 -5.10 5.70 -2.76
C LEU A 43 -3.63 5.77 -2.36
N GLY A 44 -3.29 6.71 -1.50
CA GLY A 44 -2.05 6.75 -0.73
C GLY A 44 -2.33 6.70 0.77
N VAL A 45 -1.57 5.90 1.52
CA VAL A 45 -1.68 5.80 2.97
C VAL A 45 -0.30 5.95 3.60
N SER A 46 -0.14 6.90 4.53
CA SER A 46 1.10 7.07 5.28
C SER A 46 0.81 7.62 6.66
N PHE A 47 1.61 7.24 7.65
CA PHE A 47 1.51 7.81 8.99
C PHE A 47 2.15 9.22 9.08
N ALA A 48 3.12 9.50 8.21
CA ALA A 48 3.82 10.79 8.17
C ALA A 48 4.21 11.11 6.73
N TRP A 49 3.42 11.96 6.08
CA TRP A 49 3.68 12.39 4.72
C TRP A 49 4.86 13.36 4.63
N GLY A 50 5.59 13.26 3.54
CA GLY A 50 6.73 14.11 3.20
C GLY A 50 7.48 13.56 1.99
N TYR A 51 8.60 14.15 1.65
CA TYR A 51 9.42 13.75 0.50
C TYR A 51 9.81 12.26 0.54
N ARG A 52 10.19 11.76 1.71
CA ARG A 52 10.55 10.34 1.87
C ARG A 52 9.41 9.39 1.53
N LYS A 53 8.17 9.78 1.82
CA LYS A 53 6.95 8.98 1.54
C LYS A 53 6.29 9.34 0.20
N GLY A 54 6.92 10.21 -0.60
CA GLY A 54 6.50 10.54 -1.95
C GLY A 54 5.26 11.42 -2.03
N LEU A 55 5.04 12.32 -1.06
CA LEU A 55 3.96 13.30 -1.13
C LEU A 55 4.05 14.16 -2.39
N ASP A 56 5.25 14.55 -2.76
CA ASP A 56 5.55 15.30 -3.98
C ASP A 56 5.14 14.53 -5.25
N CYS A 57 5.26 13.21 -5.26
CA CYS A 57 4.80 12.38 -6.37
C CYS A 57 3.27 12.46 -6.54
N PHE A 58 2.51 12.46 -5.43
CA PHE A 58 1.06 12.62 -5.48
C PHE A 58 0.65 14.01 -5.94
N VAL A 59 1.33 15.06 -5.49
CA VAL A 59 1.09 16.43 -5.95
C VAL A 59 1.34 16.54 -7.45
N GLU A 60 2.46 16.01 -7.94
CA GLU A 60 2.77 16.00 -9.37
C GLU A 60 1.76 15.18 -10.19
N MET A 61 1.33 14.02 -9.67
CA MET A 61 0.29 13.20 -10.31
C MET A 61 -1.05 13.92 -10.36
N ALA A 62 -1.42 14.69 -9.34
CA ALA A 62 -2.66 15.45 -9.30
C ALA A 62 -2.75 16.53 -10.40
N GLU A 63 -1.60 17.06 -10.82
CA GLU A 63 -1.52 18.03 -11.92
C GLU A 63 -1.56 17.36 -13.31
N LYS A 64 -1.07 16.10 -13.40
CA LYS A 64 -0.83 15.42 -14.68
C LYS A 64 -1.85 14.34 -15.04
N LEU A 65 -2.63 13.86 -14.06
CA LEU A 65 -3.68 12.86 -14.29
C LEU A 65 -4.97 13.57 -14.74
N GLY A 66 -5.75 12.87 -15.59
CA GLY A 66 -7.03 13.38 -16.07
C GLY A 66 -8.13 13.35 -15.00
N GLU A 67 -9.26 14.01 -15.31
CA GLU A 67 -10.41 14.14 -14.40
C GLU A 67 -11.09 12.81 -14.02
N GLN A 68 -10.81 11.73 -14.76
CA GLN A 68 -11.29 10.39 -14.48
C GLN A 68 -10.60 9.73 -13.27
N TYR A 69 -9.60 10.38 -12.67
CA TYR A 69 -8.91 9.90 -11.48
C TYR A 69 -9.21 10.79 -10.28
N GLN A 70 -9.35 10.17 -9.12
CA GLN A 70 -9.46 10.83 -7.84
C GLN A 70 -8.35 10.34 -6.91
N ILE A 71 -7.44 11.23 -6.54
CA ILE A 71 -6.41 10.93 -5.55
C ILE A 71 -7.01 11.11 -4.15
N VAL A 72 -6.76 10.13 -3.29
CA VAL A 72 -7.11 10.13 -1.87
C VAL A 72 -5.86 9.86 -1.06
N LEU A 73 -5.57 10.73 -0.10
CA LEU A 73 -4.45 10.56 0.84
C LEU A 73 -4.98 10.39 2.26
N VAL A 74 -4.53 9.33 2.94
CA VAL A 74 -4.83 9.06 4.35
C VAL A 74 -3.58 9.27 5.20
N GLY A 75 -3.76 9.89 6.37
CA GLY A 75 -2.69 10.20 7.32
C GLY A 75 -2.03 11.56 7.08
N THR A 76 -2.75 12.49 6.50
CA THR A 76 -2.39 13.90 6.34
C THR A 76 -2.63 14.68 7.63
N ASP A 77 -2.36 15.97 7.60
CA ASP A 77 -2.62 16.92 8.67
C ASP A 77 -2.88 18.33 8.11
N ASP A 78 -3.22 19.27 9.01
CA ASP A 78 -3.53 20.66 8.65
C ASP A 78 -2.36 21.39 7.93
N GLU A 79 -1.11 21.01 8.20
CA GLU A 79 0.05 21.63 7.54
C GLU A 79 0.22 21.12 6.10
N ILE A 80 -0.02 19.83 5.90
CA ILE A 80 0.00 19.21 4.57
C ILE A 80 -1.13 19.78 3.73
N ASP A 81 -2.35 19.87 4.28
CA ASP A 81 -3.53 20.33 3.58
C ASP A 81 -3.41 21.75 3.01
N LYS A 82 -2.66 22.63 3.68
CA LYS A 82 -2.41 23.99 3.18
C LYS A 82 -1.75 24.02 1.79
N ASN A 83 -1.03 22.97 1.44
CA ASN A 83 -0.22 22.90 0.23
C ASN A 83 -0.72 21.82 -0.75
N LEU A 84 -1.77 21.06 -0.39
CA LEU A 84 -2.31 20.05 -1.29
C LEU A 84 -3.13 20.70 -2.43
N PRO A 85 -3.02 20.19 -3.65
CA PRO A 85 -3.95 20.50 -4.72
C PRO A 85 -5.40 20.19 -4.32
N HIS A 86 -6.32 21.07 -4.67
CA HIS A 86 -7.74 20.97 -4.31
C HIS A 86 -8.47 19.73 -4.88
N ASN A 87 -7.87 19.07 -5.87
CA ASN A 87 -8.38 17.84 -6.46
C ASN A 87 -7.86 16.56 -5.74
N ILE A 88 -7.14 16.71 -4.63
CA ILE A 88 -6.77 15.61 -3.73
C ILE A 88 -7.73 15.61 -2.54
N ILE A 89 -8.34 14.47 -2.26
CA ILE A 89 -9.10 14.26 -1.02
C ILE A 89 -8.11 13.92 0.09
N SER A 90 -8.13 14.71 1.14
CA SER A 90 -7.29 14.56 2.33
C SER A 90 -8.09 13.96 3.48
N ILE A 91 -7.55 12.95 4.11
CA ILE A 91 -8.13 12.28 5.29
C ILE A 91 -7.05 12.22 6.36
N HIS A 92 -7.18 13.02 7.43
CA HIS A 92 -6.19 13.08 8.48
C HIS A 92 -6.02 11.73 9.18
N ARG A 93 -7.14 11.09 9.52
CA ARG A 93 -7.13 9.83 10.25
C ARG A 93 -8.42 9.06 10.06
N THR A 94 -8.30 7.74 9.90
CA THR A 94 -9.43 6.82 10.06
C THR A 94 -9.70 6.56 11.54
N GLN A 95 -10.94 6.30 11.92
CA GLN A 95 -11.33 6.05 13.31
C GLN A 95 -10.74 4.74 13.85
N ASN A 96 -10.57 3.76 12.96
CA ASN A 96 -10.04 2.44 13.28
C ASN A 96 -9.57 1.71 12.02
N GLN A 97 -8.97 0.54 12.20
CA GLN A 97 -8.47 -0.28 11.11
C GLN A 97 -9.58 -0.81 10.16
N LYS A 98 -10.83 -0.97 10.66
CA LYS A 98 -11.93 -1.41 9.78
C LYS A 98 -12.30 -0.31 8.78
N GLU A 99 -12.36 0.94 9.22
CA GLU A 99 -12.56 2.07 8.33
C GLU A 99 -11.41 2.17 7.30
N LEU A 100 -10.18 1.92 7.73
CA LEU A 100 -9.04 1.88 6.80
C LEU A 100 -9.19 0.75 5.77
N ALA A 101 -9.69 -0.43 6.18
CA ALA A 101 -9.98 -1.53 5.26
C ALA A 101 -11.11 -1.18 4.26
N GLU A 102 -12.11 -0.39 4.68
CA GLU A 102 -13.14 0.16 3.78
C GLU A 102 -12.54 1.10 2.74
N VAL A 103 -11.58 1.94 3.14
CA VAL A 103 -10.89 2.86 2.22
C VAL A 103 -10.06 2.09 1.20
N TYR A 104 -9.27 1.09 1.65
CA TYR A 104 -8.53 0.23 0.73
C TYR A 104 -9.49 -0.46 -0.26
N SER A 105 -10.55 -1.08 0.24
CA SER A 105 -11.52 -1.82 -0.60
C SER A 105 -12.27 -0.95 -1.60
N ALA A 106 -12.38 0.36 -1.35
CA ALA A 106 -13.01 1.32 -2.26
C ALA A 106 -12.07 1.81 -3.36
N ALA A 107 -10.75 1.60 -3.21
CA ALA A 107 -9.74 2.08 -4.13
C ALA A 107 -9.56 1.14 -5.33
N ASP A 108 -9.32 1.71 -6.51
CA ASP A 108 -8.99 0.95 -7.72
C ASP A 108 -7.49 0.57 -7.75
N VAL A 109 -6.64 1.38 -7.12
CA VAL A 109 -5.20 1.14 -7.00
C VAL A 109 -4.64 1.82 -5.77
N PHE A 110 -3.76 1.12 -5.06
CA PHE A 110 -2.93 1.68 -4.00
C PHE A 110 -1.56 2.04 -4.53
N VAL A 111 -1.09 3.26 -4.26
CA VAL A 111 0.20 3.75 -4.75
C VAL A 111 1.11 4.07 -3.56
N MET A 112 2.31 3.50 -3.57
CA MET A 112 3.31 3.71 -2.52
C MET A 112 4.64 4.18 -3.12
N PRO A 113 4.79 5.49 -3.42
CA PRO A 113 5.98 6.06 -4.04
C PRO A 113 7.04 6.42 -2.99
N THR A 114 7.31 5.50 -2.05
CA THR A 114 8.28 5.71 -0.98
C THR A 114 9.70 5.55 -1.48
N ARG A 115 10.61 6.43 -1.01
CA ARG A 115 12.04 6.40 -1.35
C ARG A 115 12.87 5.58 -0.40
N GLU A 116 12.33 5.32 0.80
CA GLU A 116 12.97 4.52 1.84
C GLU A 116 11.92 3.69 2.55
N GLU A 117 12.09 2.38 2.51
CA GLU A 117 11.20 1.44 3.19
C GLU A 117 11.93 0.15 3.54
N ASN A 118 11.42 -0.57 4.55
CA ASN A 118 11.89 -1.91 4.87
C ASN A 118 10.95 -2.97 4.29
N TYR A 119 9.82 -3.22 4.98
CA TYR A 119 8.83 -4.22 4.59
C TYR A 119 7.43 -3.67 4.96
N PRO A 120 6.80 -2.89 4.06
CA PRO A 120 5.66 -2.03 4.40
C PRO A 120 4.35 -2.79 4.55
N THR A 121 3.74 -2.73 5.73
CA THR A 121 2.44 -3.36 5.99
C THR A 121 1.31 -2.78 5.15
N VAL A 122 1.40 -1.52 4.75
CA VAL A 122 0.38 -0.85 3.91
C VAL A 122 0.19 -1.53 2.54
N ASN A 123 1.26 -2.11 1.96
CA ASN A 123 1.14 -2.92 0.74
C ASN A 123 0.35 -4.21 1.01
N MET A 124 0.63 -4.88 2.12
CA MET A 124 -0.08 -6.10 2.52
C MET A 124 -1.56 -5.81 2.78
N GLU A 125 -1.86 -4.68 3.44
CA GLU A 125 -3.21 -4.22 3.78
C GLU A 125 -4.02 -3.98 2.50
N ALA A 126 -3.44 -3.30 1.51
CA ALA A 126 -4.06 -3.07 0.21
C ALA A 126 -4.37 -4.40 -0.50
N ILE A 127 -3.38 -5.29 -0.62
CA ILE A 127 -3.53 -6.62 -1.24
C ILE A 127 -4.61 -7.43 -0.52
N ALA A 128 -4.62 -7.42 0.81
CA ALA A 128 -5.61 -8.16 1.60
C ALA A 128 -7.04 -7.64 1.38
N CYS A 129 -7.20 -6.35 1.09
CA CYS A 129 -8.48 -5.74 0.73
C CYS A 129 -8.86 -5.88 -0.75
N GLY A 130 -8.07 -6.60 -1.55
CA GLY A 130 -8.31 -6.83 -2.98
C GLY A 130 -7.78 -5.72 -3.90
N THR A 131 -7.04 -4.77 -3.35
CA THR A 131 -6.56 -3.59 -4.08
C THR A 131 -5.15 -3.82 -4.61
N PRO A 132 -4.93 -3.76 -5.93
CA PRO A 132 -3.61 -3.90 -6.53
C PRO A 132 -2.70 -2.72 -6.16
N VAL A 133 -1.38 -2.98 -6.15
CA VAL A 133 -0.37 -2.04 -5.65
C VAL A 133 0.53 -1.55 -6.79
N VAL A 134 0.82 -0.25 -6.80
CA VAL A 134 1.95 0.32 -7.55
C VAL A 134 2.97 0.84 -6.53
N THR A 135 4.20 0.37 -6.60
CA THR A 135 5.24 0.79 -5.67
C THR A 135 6.56 1.06 -6.37
N PHE A 136 7.39 1.91 -5.76
CA PHE A 136 8.77 2.07 -6.19
C PHE A 136 9.63 0.84 -5.87
N ASP A 137 10.65 0.61 -6.68
CA ASP A 137 11.68 -0.38 -6.41
C ASP A 137 12.59 0.10 -5.27
N THR A 138 12.08 0.02 -4.04
CA THR A 138 12.77 0.50 -2.84
C THR A 138 12.58 -0.46 -1.66
N GLY A 139 13.68 -0.82 -1.01
CA GLY A 139 13.68 -1.71 0.16
C GLY A 139 13.00 -3.04 -0.13
N GLY A 140 12.17 -3.50 0.78
CA GLY A 140 11.39 -4.74 0.65
C GLY A 140 10.02 -4.57 0.00
N SER A 141 9.68 -3.38 -0.53
CA SER A 141 8.38 -3.16 -1.19
C SER A 141 8.14 -4.10 -2.37
N PRO A 142 9.15 -4.36 -3.26
CA PRO A 142 8.98 -5.28 -4.39
C PRO A 142 8.76 -6.74 -3.96
N GLU A 143 9.33 -7.15 -2.82
CA GLU A 143 9.27 -8.54 -2.34
C GLU A 143 7.84 -9.01 -2.02
N MET A 144 6.90 -8.07 -1.86
CA MET A 144 5.51 -8.34 -1.51
C MET A 144 4.61 -8.55 -2.71
N LEU A 145 5.10 -8.30 -3.91
CA LEU A 145 4.30 -8.28 -5.13
C LEU A 145 4.70 -9.40 -6.07
N ASP A 146 3.73 -9.84 -6.84
CA ASP A 146 3.92 -10.57 -8.08
C ASP A 146 3.23 -9.83 -9.24
N ASP A 147 3.35 -10.35 -10.45
CA ASP A 147 2.82 -9.73 -11.67
C ASP A 147 1.30 -9.56 -11.69
N LYS A 148 0.57 -10.22 -10.77
CA LYS A 148 -0.88 -10.18 -10.66
C LYS A 148 -1.38 -9.33 -9.50
N THR A 149 -0.53 -9.03 -8.52
CA THR A 149 -0.89 -8.26 -7.33
C THR A 149 -0.43 -6.82 -7.40
N GLY A 150 0.53 -6.50 -8.29
CA GLY A 150 0.99 -5.12 -8.41
C GLY A 150 2.01 -4.89 -9.51
N ILE A 151 2.48 -3.66 -9.57
CA ILE A 151 3.49 -3.19 -10.52
C ILE A 151 4.58 -2.46 -9.75
N VAL A 152 5.81 -2.92 -9.92
CA VAL A 152 7.00 -2.24 -9.39
C VAL A 152 7.53 -1.30 -10.47
N VAL A 153 7.82 -0.06 -10.10
CA VAL A 153 8.40 0.96 -10.98
C VAL A 153 9.70 1.50 -10.41
N GLU A 154 10.57 2.00 -11.26
CA GLU A 154 11.80 2.65 -10.81
C GLU A 154 11.48 3.87 -9.93
N ALA A 155 12.28 4.08 -8.88
CA ALA A 155 12.06 5.17 -7.94
C ALA A 155 12.11 6.53 -8.65
N ASN A 156 11.13 7.37 -8.38
CA ASN A 156 10.92 8.70 -8.98
C ASN A 156 10.51 8.72 -10.46
N ASP A 157 10.22 7.58 -11.07
CA ASP A 157 9.65 7.56 -12.42
C ASP A 157 8.13 7.77 -12.37
N ILE A 158 7.72 9.04 -12.39
CA ILE A 158 6.31 9.43 -12.35
C ILE A 158 5.57 9.00 -13.63
N GLU A 159 6.22 9.00 -14.78
CA GLU A 159 5.58 8.58 -16.02
C GLU A 159 5.31 7.06 -16.03
N ALA A 160 6.26 6.25 -15.56
CA ALA A 160 6.03 4.82 -15.35
C ALA A 160 4.94 4.57 -14.31
N THR A 161 4.91 5.35 -13.21
CA THR A 161 3.87 5.26 -12.17
C THR A 161 2.49 5.55 -12.75
N LYS A 162 2.32 6.62 -13.51
CA LYS A 162 1.05 6.97 -14.19
C LYS A 162 0.62 5.89 -15.19
N LYS A 163 1.58 5.32 -15.94
CA LYS A 163 1.31 4.22 -16.86
C LYS A 163 0.83 2.98 -16.11
N ALA A 164 1.48 2.63 -15.00
CA ALA A 164 1.09 1.49 -14.16
C ALA A 164 -0.32 1.66 -13.59
N ILE A 165 -0.65 2.84 -13.07
CA ILE A 165 -1.99 3.20 -12.59
C ILE A 165 -3.03 3.01 -13.71
N LYS A 166 -2.74 3.54 -14.90
CA LYS A 166 -3.63 3.43 -16.06
C LYS A 166 -3.84 1.96 -16.46
N ASP A 167 -2.79 1.16 -16.53
CA ASP A 167 -2.87 -0.24 -16.92
C ASP A 167 -3.71 -1.07 -15.91
N ILE A 168 -3.66 -0.73 -14.62
CA ILE A 168 -4.50 -1.33 -13.57
C ILE A 168 -5.95 -0.87 -13.72
N CYS A 169 -6.22 0.43 -13.77
CA CYS A 169 -7.57 0.99 -13.85
C CYS A 169 -8.30 0.56 -15.14
N GLU A 170 -7.61 0.42 -16.25
CA GLU A 170 -8.14 -0.11 -17.52
C GLU A 170 -8.22 -1.66 -17.54
N LYS A 171 -7.96 -2.33 -16.41
CA LYS A 171 -7.98 -3.79 -16.24
C LYS A 171 -7.09 -4.57 -17.22
N LYS A 172 -6.00 -3.98 -17.65
CA LYS A 172 -4.97 -4.63 -18.48
C LYS A 172 -4.03 -5.50 -17.64
N ARG A 173 -3.85 -5.13 -16.35
CA ARG A 173 -3.01 -5.83 -15.39
C ARG A 173 -3.69 -5.87 -14.03
N CYS A 174 -3.33 -6.85 -13.19
CA CYS A 174 -3.79 -6.98 -11.80
C CYS A 174 -5.32 -6.90 -11.67
N ASN A 175 -6.04 -7.61 -12.54
CA ASN A 175 -7.49 -7.54 -12.67
C ASN A 175 -8.24 -8.74 -12.05
N ASP A 176 -7.55 -9.61 -11.33
CA ASP A 176 -8.08 -10.78 -10.66
C ASP A 176 -8.10 -10.53 -9.14
N GLU A 177 -9.18 -9.93 -8.66
CA GLU A 177 -9.35 -9.58 -7.24
C GLU A 177 -9.32 -10.83 -6.35
N GLU A 178 -9.90 -11.96 -6.80
CA GLU A 178 -9.88 -13.22 -6.02
C GLU A 178 -8.44 -13.71 -5.82
N TYR A 179 -7.62 -13.61 -6.86
CA TYR A 179 -6.21 -13.95 -6.77
C TYR A 179 -5.47 -13.01 -5.82
N ILE A 180 -5.68 -11.69 -5.93
CA ILE A 180 -5.03 -10.67 -5.08
C ILE A 180 -5.34 -10.95 -3.61
N VAL A 181 -6.61 -11.19 -3.29
CA VAL A 181 -7.04 -11.53 -1.93
C VAL A 181 -6.44 -12.86 -1.47
N ALA A 182 -6.44 -13.88 -2.32
CA ALA A 182 -5.86 -15.19 -1.98
C ALA A 182 -4.35 -15.09 -1.70
N TYR A 183 -3.63 -14.23 -2.44
CA TYR A 183 -2.20 -13.98 -2.26
C TYR A 183 -1.87 -13.40 -0.88
N SER A 184 -2.79 -12.61 -0.29
CA SER A 184 -2.60 -12.00 1.04
C SER A 184 -2.38 -13.01 2.17
N LYS A 185 -2.76 -14.30 1.98
CA LYS A 185 -2.49 -15.38 2.94
C LYS A 185 -0.99 -15.57 3.25
N ASN A 186 -0.12 -15.04 2.39
CA ASN A 186 1.31 -14.99 2.63
C ASN A 186 1.69 -14.00 3.75
N PHE A 187 0.80 -13.07 4.09
CA PHE A 187 1.02 -12.00 5.06
C PHE A 187 0.27 -12.20 6.38
N ASP A 188 -0.27 -13.40 6.64
CA ASP A 188 -1.01 -13.69 7.87
C ASP A 188 -0.10 -13.55 9.11
N MET A 189 -0.42 -12.60 9.99
CA MET A 189 0.34 -12.36 11.22
C MET A 189 0.40 -13.60 12.13
N LYS A 190 -0.61 -14.49 12.10
CA LYS A 190 -0.61 -15.71 12.91
C LYS A 190 0.51 -16.65 12.50
N LYS A 191 0.80 -16.74 11.19
CA LYS A 191 1.95 -17.51 10.68
C LYS A 191 3.25 -16.90 11.17
N ARG A 192 3.39 -15.57 11.12
CA ARG A 192 4.60 -14.87 11.60
C ARG A 192 4.82 -15.05 13.09
N PHE A 193 3.74 -14.99 13.88
CA PHE A 193 3.84 -15.27 15.32
C PHE A 193 4.24 -16.72 15.62
N ALA A 194 3.75 -17.69 14.85
CA ALA A 194 4.17 -19.09 14.98
C ALA A 194 5.68 -19.26 14.70
N GLU A 195 6.21 -18.58 13.66
CA GLU A 195 7.64 -18.59 13.33
C GLU A 195 8.49 -18.01 14.48
N TYR A 196 8.03 -16.94 15.16
CA TYR A 196 8.69 -16.40 16.35
C TYR A 196 8.69 -17.39 17.53
N ILE A 197 7.55 -18.06 17.77
CA ILE A 197 7.43 -19.04 18.85
C ILE A 197 8.39 -20.21 18.60
N GLU A 198 8.46 -20.71 17.37
CA GLU A 198 9.38 -21.77 16.97
C GLU A 198 10.84 -21.34 17.14
N LEU A 199 11.19 -20.13 16.70
CA LEU A 199 12.54 -19.59 16.89
C LEU A 199 12.93 -19.56 18.38
N TYR A 200 12.03 -19.06 19.25
CA TYR A 200 12.30 -18.99 20.69
C TYR A 200 12.44 -20.38 21.31
N ALA A 201 11.62 -21.35 20.89
CA ALA A 201 11.74 -22.73 21.38
C ALA A 201 13.12 -23.31 21.02
N ASN A 202 13.55 -23.16 19.77
CA ASN A 202 14.84 -23.65 19.30
C ASN A 202 16.03 -23.02 20.06
N VAL A 203 15.96 -21.70 20.33
CA VAL A 203 17.04 -21.02 21.11
C VAL A 203 17.09 -21.45 22.58
N LEU A 204 15.97 -21.91 23.16
CA LEU A 204 15.93 -22.36 24.53
C LEU A 204 16.39 -23.81 24.72
N GLU A 205 16.43 -24.58 23.62
CA GLU A 205 16.92 -25.99 23.62
C GLU A 205 18.43 -26.08 23.35
N GLU A 206 19.10 -25.01 22.90
CA GLU A 206 20.57 -24.90 22.75
C GLU A 206 21.24 -24.45 24.05
#